data_e86d44b30be63eb81013e132bc3083d7
#
_entry.id   e86d44b30be63eb81013e132bc3083d7
#
_cell.length_a   1.000
_cell.length_b   1.000
_cell.length_c   1.000
_cell.angle_alpha   90.00
_cell.angle_beta   90.00
_cell.angle_gamma   90.00
#
_symmetry.space_group_name_H-M   'P 1'
#
loop_
_entity.id
_entity.type
_entity.pdbx_description
1 polymer ?
#
loop_
_entity_poly.entity_id
_entity_poly.type
_entity_poly.pdbx_seq_one_letter_code
_entity_poly.pdbx_strand_id
1 'polypeptide(L)'
;MFKPVKAKSSKEYFAALPKDRKEIIEFIDKFIKTNAPSLTPNFLYNMPGYGSFKYKGSKKELLDWPTIAVASQKNYVSVYICAVNKNGYIAEQNKNDLGKVSVGKSCIRFKKIEDLNLDALKKVIQIAKKSPGLVL
;
A
#
# COMPACT_ATOMS: atom_id res chain seq x y z
N MET A 1 -17.75 7.95 -14.92
CA MET A 1 -16.31 7.97 -15.26
C MET A 1 -15.50 8.15 -13.97
N PHE A 2 -14.49 7.32 -13.78
CA PHE A 2 -13.62 7.42 -12.61
C PHE A 2 -12.78 8.70 -12.67
N LYS A 3 -12.75 9.43 -11.55
CA LYS A 3 -11.86 10.58 -11.40
C LYS A 3 -10.94 10.34 -10.22
N PRO A 4 -9.62 10.46 -10.39
CA PRO A 4 -8.71 10.34 -9.26
C PRO A 4 -9.04 11.34 -8.17
N VAL A 5 -9.05 10.90 -6.92
CA VAL A 5 -9.29 11.77 -5.77
C VAL A 5 -8.03 12.60 -5.52
N LYS A 6 -8.20 13.91 -5.41
CA LYS A 6 -7.13 14.82 -4.99
C LYS A 6 -7.45 15.30 -3.59
N ALA A 7 -6.52 15.12 -2.68
CA ALA A 7 -6.72 15.45 -1.28
C ALA A 7 -5.43 15.95 -0.66
N LYS A 8 -5.55 16.59 0.51
CA LYS A 8 -4.40 17.09 1.27
C LYS A 8 -4.08 16.21 2.48
N SER A 9 -4.98 15.29 2.82
CA SER A 9 -4.81 14.41 3.97
C SER A 9 -5.53 13.08 3.72
N SER A 10 -5.21 12.07 4.51
CA SER A 10 -5.92 10.79 4.45
C SER A 10 -7.40 10.94 4.76
N LYS A 11 -7.74 11.80 5.72
CA LYS A 11 -9.14 12.08 6.08
C LYS A 11 -9.93 12.62 4.87
N GLU A 12 -9.36 13.61 4.18
CA GLU A 12 -9.99 14.16 2.97
C GLU A 12 -10.08 13.11 1.87
N TYR A 13 -9.04 12.30 1.72
CA TYR A 13 -9.00 11.23 0.72
C TYR A 13 -10.15 10.25 0.95
N PHE A 14 -10.31 9.75 2.17
CA PHE A 14 -11.39 8.82 2.50
C PHE A 14 -12.77 9.45 2.26
N ALA A 15 -12.94 10.70 2.69
CA ALA A 15 -14.23 11.39 2.56
C ALA A 15 -14.67 11.59 1.11
N ALA A 16 -13.72 11.70 0.18
CA ALA A 16 -14.02 11.96 -1.23
C ALA A 16 -14.25 10.68 -2.05
N LEU A 17 -14.04 9.49 -1.48
CA LEU A 17 -14.21 8.24 -2.20
C LEU A 17 -15.68 7.85 -2.35
N PRO A 18 -16.05 7.20 -3.49
CA PRO A 18 -17.35 6.55 -3.58
C PRO A 18 -17.52 5.51 -2.48
N LYS A 19 -18.77 5.23 -2.09
CA LYS A 19 -19.08 4.36 -0.95
C LYS A 19 -18.38 3.00 -1.00
N ASP A 20 -18.44 2.33 -2.13
CA ASP A 20 -17.84 1.00 -2.31
C ASP A 20 -16.32 1.02 -2.10
N ARG A 21 -15.65 2.03 -2.66
CA ARG A 21 -14.21 2.19 -2.52
C ARG A 21 -13.85 2.62 -1.11
N LYS A 22 -14.64 3.51 -0.51
CA LYS A 22 -14.43 3.96 0.86
C LYS A 22 -14.43 2.79 1.83
N GLU A 23 -15.38 1.87 1.71
CA GLU A 23 -15.45 0.69 2.57
C GLU A 23 -14.20 -0.17 2.47
N ILE A 24 -13.70 -0.41 1.25
CA ILE A 24 -12.49 -1.19 1.03
C ILE A 24 -11.27 -0.50 1.63
N ILE A 25 -11.10 0.78 1.31
CA ILE A 25 -9.94 1.58 1.75
C ILE A 25 -9.92 1.69 3.28
N GLU A 26 -11.07 1.94 3.91
CA GLU A 26 -11.14 2.03 5.37
C GLU A 26 -10.83 0.68 6.04
N PHE A 27 -11.28 -0.42 5.45
CA PHE A 27 -10.95 -1.75 5.94
C PHE A 27 -9.43 -1.98 5.90
N ILE A 28 -8.80 -1.68 4.77
CA ILE A 28 -7.36 -1.86 4.60
C ILE A 28 -6.58 -0.93 5.53
N ASP A 29 -7.01 0.33 5.67
CA ASP A 29 -6.41 1.28 6.61
C ASP A 29 -6.36 0.70 8.02
N LYS A 30 -7.49 0.22 8.50
CA LYS A 30 -7.60 -0.39 9.84
C LYS A 30 -6.74 -1.64 9.95
N PHE A 31 -6.74 -2.47 8.90
CA PHE A 31 -5.95 -3.70 8.84
C PHE A 31 -4.45 -3.41 8.97
N ILE A 32 -3.96 -2.42 8.24
CA ILE A 32 -2.55 -2.03 8.29
C ILE A 32 -2.20 -1.48 9.66
N LYS A 33 -3.02 -0.58 10.20
CA LYS A 33 -2.79 0.01 11.53
C LYS A 33 -2.79 -1.05 12.64
N THR A 34 -3.65 -2.04 12.53
CA THR A 34 -3.73 -3.13 13.51
C THR A 34 -2.50 -4.03 13.47
N ASN A 35 -2.00 -4.32 12.27
CA ASN A 35 -0.90 -5.29 12.07
C ASN A 35 0.47 -4.65 12.06
N ALA A 36 0.56 -3.34 11.92
CA ALA A 36 1.82 -2.60 11.95
C ALA A 36 1.64 -1.27 12.70
N PRO A 37 1.28 -1.32 13.99
CA PRO A 37 1.00 -0.09 14.75
C PRO A 37 2.22 0.81 14.93
N SER A 38 3.42 0.28 14.73
CA SER A 38 4.67 1.07 14.81
C SER A 38 4.88 1.98 13.61
N LEU A 39 4.17 1.75 12.49
CA LEU A 39 4.30 2.60 11.32
C LEU A 39 3.45 3.86 11.47
N THR A 40 4.10 5.02 11.43
CA THR A 40 3.43 6.31 11.57
C THR A 40 2.62 6.62 10.32
N PRO A 41 1.31 6.90 10.43
CA PRO A 41 0.51 7.29 9.27
C PRO A 41 1.01 8.60 8.64
N ASN A 42 0.93 8.67 7.32
CA ASN A 42 1.30 9.85 6.56
C ASN A 42 0.42 9.98 5.32
N PHE A 43 0.64 11.03 4.54
CA PHE A 43 -0.06 11.22 3.28
C PHE A 43 0.94 11.76 2.26
N LEU A 44 1.52 10.84 1.49
CA LEU A 44 2.54 11.14 0.49
C LEU A 44 2.04 10.72 -0.89
N TYR A 45 2.36 11.53 -1.90
CA TYR A 45 1.98 11.24 -3.29
C TYR A 45 0.49 10.99 -3.48
N ASN A 46 -0.33 11.77 -2.76
CA ASN A 46 -1.79 11.68 -2.80
C ASN A 46 -2.32 10.29 -2.39
N MET A 47 -1.64 9.64 -1.45
CA MET A 47 -2.02 8.32 -0.93
C MET A 47 -1.93 8.27 0.59
N PRO A 48 -2.92 7.67 1.26
CA PRO A 48 -2.73 7.29 2.66
C PRO A 48 -1.55 6.33 2.77
N GLY A 49 -0.58 6.68 3.60
CA GLY A 49 0.64 5.90 3.77
C GLY A 49 0.91 5.56 5.22
N TYR A 50 1.83 4.62 5.43
CA TYR A 50 2.16 4.07 6.75
C TYR A 50 3.65 3.81 6.79
N GLY A 51 4.34 4.54 7.67
CA GLY A 51 5.79 4.51 7.71
C GLY A 51 6.41 5.19 6.51
N SER A 52 7.70 5.46 6.59
CA SER A 52 8.43 6.06 5.48
C SER A 52 9.91 5.69 5.55
N PHE A 53 10.59 5.85 4.44
CA PHE A 53 12.02 5.66 4.34
C PHE A 53 12.57 6.63 3.30
N LYS A 54 13.89 6.85 3.32
CA LYS A 54 14.54 7.69 2.33
C LYS A 54 14.83 6.87 1.09
N TYR A 55 14.38 7.38 -0.05
CA TYR A 55 14.56 6.75 -1.35
C TYR A 55 15.33 7.70 -2.25
N LYS A 56 16.36 7.19 -2.90
CA LYS A 56 17.15 7.98 -3.84
C LYS A 56 16.58 7.80 -5.25
N GLY A 57 15.93 8.83 -5.74
CA GLY A 57 15.32 8.84 -7.06
C GLY A 57 16.33 8.92 -8.20
N SER A 58 15.84 8.89 -9.43
CA SER A 58 16.64 8.94 -10.65
C SER A 58 17.49 10.21 -10.75
N LYS A 59 17.05 11.30 -10.13
CA LYS A 59 17.80 12.57 -10.08
C LYS A 59 18.78 12.65 -8.92
N LYS A 60 19.04 11.54 -8.24
CA LYS A 60 19.94 11.41 -7.09
C LYS A 60 19.53 12.23 -5.87
N GLU A 61 18.30 12.74 -5.84
CA GLU A 61 17.73 13.42 -4.68
C GLU A 61 17.16 12.39 -3.70
N LEU A 62 17.22 12.70 -2.40
CA LEU A 62 16.59 11.87 -1.37
C LEU A 62 15.12 12.28 -1.20
N LEU A 63 14.23 11.33 -1.36
CA LEU A 63 12.80 11.52 -1.24
C LEU A 63 12.26 10.71 -0.07
N ASP A 64 11.25 11.26 0.61
CA ASP A 64 10.48 10.46 1.56
C ASP A 64 9.51 9.59 0.79
N TRP A 65 9.53 8.28 1.06
CA TRP A 65 8.67 7.33 0.38
C TRP A 65 7.90 6.50 1.40
N PRO A 66 6.61 6.23 1.20
CA PRO A 66 5.87 5.43 2.18
C PRO A 66 6.31 3.97 2.14
N THR A 67 6.42 3.35 3.30
CA THR A 67 6.70 1.91 3.40
C THR A 67 5.52 1.12 2.88
N ILE A 68 4.31 1.49 3.31
CA ILE A 68 3.05 0.91 2.84
C ILE A 68 2.14 2.07 2.47
N ALA A 69 1.36 1.90 1.41
CA ALA A 69 0.37 2.90 1.02
C ALA A 69 -0.84 2.21 0.40
N VAL A 70 -1.95 2.91 0.34
CA VAL A 70 -3.18 2.41 -0.27
C VAL A 70 -3.73 3.46 -1.21
N ALA A 71 -4.27 3.01 -2.35
CA ALA A 71 -4.85 3.93 -3.34
C ALA A 71 -6.06 3.30 -4.01
N SER A 72 -7.09 4.10 -4.20
CA SER A 72 -8.25 3.74 -5.01
C SER A 72 -7.94 4.12 -6.44
N GLN A 73 -7.92 3.16 -7.35
CA GLN A 73 -7.60 3.38 -8.76
C GLN A 73 -8.79 3.01 -9.64
N LYS A 74 -8.69 3.29 -10.94
CA LYS A 74 -9.84 3.19 -11.84
C LYS A 74 -10.56 1.83 -11.76
N ASN A 75 -9.81 0.75 -11.87
CA ASN A 75 -10.38 -0.60 -11.98
C ASN A 75 -10.14 -1.48 -10.74
N TYR A 76 -9.42 -0.97 -9.74
CA TYR A 76 -9.02 -1.77 -8.58
C TYR A 76 -8.52 -0.89 -7.46
N VAL A 77 -8.30 -1.51 -6.31
CA VAL A 77 -7.59 -0.90 -5.18
C VAL A 77 -6.17 -1.45 -5.18
N SER A 78 -5.20 -0.60 -4.89
CA SER A 78 -3.79 -0.98 -4.79
C SER A 78 -3.31 -0.83 -3.36
N VAL A 79 -2.59 -1.84 -2.87
CA VAL A 79 -1.80 -1.74 -1.65
C VAL A 79 -0.34 -1.79 -2.08
N TYR A 80 0.39 -0.72 -1.77
CA TYR A 80 1.81 -0.64 -2.09
C TYR A 80 2.61 -1.15 -0.90
N ILE A 81 3.48 -2.11 -1.16
CA ILE A 81 4.38 -2.69 -0.18
C ILE A 81 5.80 -2.40 -0.63
N CYS A 82 6.36 -1.30 -0.15
CA CYS A 82 7.69 -0.86 -0.54
C CYS A 82 8.72 -1.47 0.39
N ALA A 83 8.94 -2.75 0.20
CA ALA A 83 9.86 -3.54 1.03
C ALA A 83 10.59 -4.56 0.17
N VAL A 84 11.87 -4.73 0.46
CA VAL A 84 12.75 -5.62 -0.29
C VAL A 84 13.66 -6.39 0.66
N ASN A 85 14.09 -7.56 0.21
CA ASN A 85 15.17 -8.31 0.85
C ASN A 85 16.15 -8.77 -0.23
N LYS A 86 17.09 -9.65 0.12
CA LYS A 86 18.09 -10.14 -0.84
C LYS A 86 17.49 -10.84 -2.07
N ASN A 87 16.26 -11.32 -1.95
CA ASN A 87 15.56 -12.04 -3.02
C ASN A 87 14.62 -11.13 -3.84
N GLY A 88 14.56 -9.84 -3.53
CA GLY A 88 13.75 -8.87 -4.26
C GLY A 88 12.58 -8.32 -3.45
N TYR A 89 11.51 -7.96 -4.14
CA TYR A 89 10.32 -7.35 -3.50
C TYR A 89 9.52 -8.37 -2.70
N ILE A 90 9.16 -7.99 -1.47
CA ILE A 90 8.41 -8.87 -0.56
C ILE A 90 7.03 -9.24 -1.13
N ALA A 91 6.32 -8.27 -1.71
CA ALA A 91 5.00 -8.54 -2.31
C ALA A 91 5.12 -9.58 -3.44
N GLU A 92 6.09 -9.41 -4.31
CA GLU A 92 6.29 -10.31 -5.45
C GLU A 92 6.63 -11.74 -5.02
N GLN A 93 7.42 -11.88 -3.97
CA GLN A 93 7.78 -13.20 -3.41
C GLN A 93 6.58 -13.95 -2.86
N ASN A 94 5.52 -13.24 -2.48
CA ASN A 94 4.34 -13.81 -1.85
C ASN A 94 3.10 -13.80 -2.77
N LYS A 95 3.28 -13.50 -4.05
CA LYS A 95 2.14 -13.31 -4.97
C LYS A 95 1.20 -14.50 -5.06
N ASN A 96 1.70 -15.72 -4.96
CA ASN A 96 0.88 -16.93 -5.06
C ASN A 96 0.04 -17.19 -3.81
N ASP A 97 0.38 -16.55 -2.69
CA ASP A 97 -0.29 -16.73 -1.42
C ASP A 97 -1.31 -15.63 -1.11
N LEU A 98 -1.29 -14.52 -1.86
CA LEU A 98 -2.06 -13.31 -1.54
C LEU A 98 -3.53 -13.36 -2.01
N GLY A 99 -3.92 -14.40 -2.72
CA GLY A 99 -5.31 -14.59 -3.18
C GLY A 99 -5.49 -14.26 -4.66
N LYS A 100 -6.70 -13.84 -5.00
CA LYS A 100 -7.05 -13.46 -6.38
C LYS A 100 -6.63 -12.01 -6.63
N VAL A 101 -5.33 -11.82 -6.81
CA VAL A 101 -4.74 -10.50 -6.92
C VAL A 101 -3.77 -10.45 -8.10
N SER A 102 -3.51 -9.23 -8.57
CA SER A 102 -2.43 -8.97 -9.51
C SER A 102 -1.30 -8.30 -8.74
N VAL A 103 -0.09 -8.83 -8.85
CA VAL A 103 1.05 -8.30 -8.12
C VAL A 103 2.09 -7.76 -9.08
N GLY A 104 2.38 -6.46 -8.98
CA GLY A 104 3.57 -5.86 -9.56
C GLY A 104 4.70 -5.91 -8.54
N LYS A 105 5.81 -5.27 -8.83
CA LYS A 105 7.00 -5.31 -7.95
C LYS A 105 6.68 -4.97 -6.49
N SER A 106 6.07 -3.80 -6.26
CA SER A 106 5.72 -3.34 -4.92
C SER A 106 4.23 -3.08 -4.75
N CYS A 107 3.39 -3.66 -5.60
CA CYS A 107 1.97 -3.30 -5.67
C CYS A 107 1.10 -4.56 -5.71
N ILE A 108 0.11 -4.60 -4.82
CA ILE A 108 -0.90 -5.66 -4.78
C ILE A 108 -2.22 -5.02 -5.20
N ARG A 109 -2.81 -5.50 -6.30
CA ARG A 109 -4.06 -4.96 -6.88
C ARG A 109 -5.18 -5.96 -6.72
N PHE A 110 -6.33 -5.49 -6.25
CA PHE A 110 -7.49 -6.34 -6.03
C PHE A 110 -8.78 -5.53 -6.20
N LYS A 111 -9.90 -6.21 -6.40
CA LYS A 111 -11.21 -5.56 -6.60
C LYS A 111 -12.11 -5.66 -5.37
N LYS A 112 -12.04 -6.74 -4.63
CA LYS A 112 -12.86 -7.00 -3.44
C LYS A 112 -11.99 -7.51 -2.31
N ILE A 113 -12.39 -7.20 -1.07
CA ILE A 113 -11.67 -7.71 0.10
C ILE A 113 -11.65 -9.24 0.12
N GLU A 114 -12.73 -9.88 -0.32
CA GLU A 114 -12.86 -11.34 -0.39
C GLU A 114 -11.80 -11.99 -1.28
N ASP A 115 -11.23 -11.23 -2.23
CA ASP A 115 -10.17 -11.73 -3.11
C ASP A 115 -8.81 -11.82 -2.40
N LEU A 116 -8.66 -11.15 -1.27
CA LEU A 116 -7.41 -11.13 -0.51
C LEU A 116 -7.32 -12.30 0.47
N ASN A 117 -6.14 -12.90 0.53
CA ASN A 117 -5.80 -13.78 1.64
C ASN A 117 -5.25 -12.89 2.75
N LEU A 118 -6.06 -12.62 3.77
CA LEU A 118 -5.70 -11.70 4.84
C LEU A 118 -4.54 -12.20 5.71
N ASP A 119 -4.42 -13.50 5.91
CA ASP A 119 -3.29 -14.06 6.67
C ASP A 119 -1.97 -13.82 5.95
N ALA A 120 -1.96 -14.01 4.63
CA ALA A 120 -0.77 -13.74 3.82
C ALA A 120 -0.45 -12.25 3.77
N LEU A 121 -1.48 -11.40 3.64
CA LEU A 121 -1.29 -9.95 3.66
C LEU A 121 -0.74 -9.48 5.01
N LYS A 122 -1.23 -10.01 6.12
CA LYS A 122 -0.71 -9.73 7.45
C LYS A 122 0.78 -10.03 7.54
N LYS A 123 1.18 -11.21 7.05
CA LYS A 123 2.58 -11.64 7.04
C LYS A 123 3.44 -10.68 6.22
N VAL A 124 2.98 -10.30 5.03
CA VAL A 124 3.68 -9.36 4.16
C VAL A 124 3.85 -8.00 4.84
N ILE A 125 2.80 -7.49 5.47
CA ILE A 125 2.85 -6.23 6.20
C ILE A 125 3.87 -6.29 7.34
N GLN A 126 3.89 -7.37 8.10
CA GLN A 126 4.80 -7.54 9.22
C GLN A 126 6.25 -7.65 8.78
N ILE A 127 6.51 -8.26 7.63
CA ILE A 127 7.85 -8.31 7.05
C ILE A 127 8.23 -6.90 6.54
N ALA A 128 7.30 -6.22 5.87
CA ALA A 128 7.55 -4.91 5.26
C ALA A 128 7.99 -3.87 6.27
N LYS A 129 7.40 -3.85 7.46
CA LYS A 129 7.77 -2.86 8.48
C LYS A 129 9.22 -2.97 8.93
N LYS A 130 9.84 -4.13 8.72
CA LYS A 130 11.24 -4.40 9.10
C LYS A 130 12.23 -4.24 7.95
N SER A 131 11.75 -4.15 6.73
CA SER A 131 12.59 -4.17 5.54
C SER A 131 12.17 -3.16 4.47
N PRO A 132 11.93 -1.88 4.85
CA PRO A 132 11.48 -0.89 3.86
C PRO A 132 12.56 -0.62 2.82
N GLY A 133 12.15 -0.40 1.58
CA GLY A 133 13.06 -0.07 0.50
C GLY A 133 12.47 -0.37 -0.87
N LEU A 134 13.19 0.07 -1.89
CA LEU A 134 12.88 -0.18 -3.30
C LEU A 134 14.16 -0.58 -4.03
N VAL A 135 14.02 -1.47 -4.98
CA VAL A 135 15.11 -1.84 -5.89
C VAL A 135 15.00 -0.98 -7.14
N LEU A 136 16.07 -0.28 -7.46
CA LEU A 136 16.14 0.56 -8.67
C LEU A 136 16.51 -0.26 -9.89
#